data_5e02a2f9c84caf42194f323cf76454f6
#
_entry.id   5e02a2f9c84caf42194f323cf76454f6
#
_cell.length_a   1.000
_cell.length_b   1.000
_cell.length_c   1.000
_cell.angle_alpha   90.00
_cell.angle_beta   90.00
_cell.angle_gamma   90.00
#
_symmetry.space_group_name_H-M   'P 1'
#
loop_
_entity.id
_entity.type
_entity.pdbx_description
1 polymer ?
#
loop_
_entity_poly.entity_id
_entity_poly.type
_entity_poly.pdbx_seq_one_letter_code
_entity_poly.pdbx_strand_id
1 'polypeptide(L)'
;MLYVKTEVRESKLHNLGLYLMEPVNKGTVILIANSSGIMTEIEYQSEQAKENKLISMTAVRLLGRSFIYGDSIGSEEYINHSETPNMLYHCGICLATRDIAPGEELTLNYKYFLAEKDVYAFEDIVTGEKVDGISPEDAFIKSAEMVLSLLKEAQPQ
;
A
#
# COMPACT_ATOMS: atom_id res chain seq x y z
N MET A 1 3.71 8.54 -6.18
CA MET A 1 4.00 8.70 -7.63
C MET A 1 4.01 7.33 -8.30
N LEU A 2 3.14 7.12 -9.27
CA LEU A 2 3.06 5.90 -10.09
C LEU A 2 4.12 5.92 -11.21
N TYR A 3 4.77 4.80 -11.44
CA TYR A 3 5.80 4.60 -12.48
C TYR A 3 5.29 3.78 -13.66
N VAL A 4 4.04 3.35 -13.61
CA VAL A 4 3.38 2.53 -14.63
C VAL A 4 2.06 3.17 -15.05
N LYS A 5 1.57 2.84 -16.24
CA LYS A 5 0.28 3.33 -16.72
C LYS A 5 -0.85 2.60 -16.03
N THR A 6 -1.76 3.37 -15.45
CA THR A 6 -2.91 2.86 -14.70
C THR A 6 -4.18 3.62 -15.05
N GLU A 7 -5.33 3.03 -14.74
CA GLU A 7 -6.63 3.69 -14.76
C GLU A 7 -7.44 3.33 -13.52
N VAL A 8 -8.28 4.26 -13.07
CA VAL A 8 -9.25 4.03 -11.99
C VAL A 8 -10.58 3.63 -12.61
N ARG A 9 -11.15 2.51 -12.15
CA ARG A 9 -12.48 2.02 -12.57
C ARG A 9 -13.17 1.25 -11.46
N GLU A 10 -14.41 0.84 -11.67
CA GLU A 10 -15.16 0.02 -10.72
C GLU A 10 -14.40 -1.26 -10.34
N SER A 11 -14.34 -1.55 -9.05
CA SER A 11 -13.68 -2.72 -8.47
C SER A 11 -14.71 -3.72 -7.93
N LYS A 12 -14.36 -5.00 -8.01
CA LYS A 12 -15.10 -6.08 -7.34
C LYS A 12 -14.71 -6.21 -5.86
N LEU A 13 -13.58 -5.62 -5.45
CA LEU A 13 -13.10 -5.66 -4.08
C LEU A 13 -13.74 -4.54 -3.26
N HIS A 14 -13.66 -3.28 -3.72
CA HIS A 14 -14.29 -2.15 -3.04
C HIS A 14 -14.43 -0.95 -3.97
N ASN A 15 -15.67 -0.45 -4.15
CA ASN A 15 -16.02 0.75 -4.93
C ASN A 15 -15.20 0.95 -6.22
N LEU A 16 -14.08 1.66 -6.12
CA LEU A 16 -13.13 1.90 -7.21
C LEU A 16 -11.81 1.20 -6.93
N GLY A 17 -11.13 0.78 -7.98
CA GLY A 17 -9.81 0.15 -7.92
C GLY A 17 -8.86 0.73 -8.96
N LEU A 18 -7.57 0.55 -8.74
CA LEU A 18 -6.51 0.95 -9.65
C LEU A 18 -6.10 -0.25 -10.51
N TYR A 19 -6.19 -0.10 -11.82
CA TYR A 19 -5.94 -1.17 -12.79
C TYR A 19 -4.73 -0.86 -13.66
N LEU A 20 -3.92 -1.89 -13.89
CA LEU A 20 -2.75 -1.80 -14.75
C LEU A 20 -3.14 -1.74 -16.23
N MET A 21 -2.53 -0.82 -17.01
CA MET A 21 -2.80 -0.63 -18.43
C MET A 21 -1.71 -1.21 -19.35
N GLU A 22 -0.59 -1.64 -18.79
CA GLU A 22 0.56 -2.21 -19.52
C GLU A 22 1.13 -3.39 -18.71
N PRO A 23 1.82 -4.37 -19.33
CA PRO A 23 2.39 -5.48 -18.60
C PRO A 23 3.54 -5.03 -17.71
N VAL A 24 3.62 -5.59 -16.51
CA VAL A 24 4.67 -5.33 -15.53
C VAL A 24 5.30 -6.64 -15.09
N ASN A 25 6.63 -6.71 -15.12
CA ASN A 25 7.36 -7.87 -14.66
C ASN A 25 7.52 -7.87 -13.13
N LYS A 26 7.66 -9.07 -12.57
CA LYS A 26 8.03 -9.29 -11.17
C LYS A 26 9.24 -8.45 -10.78
N GLY A 27 9.19 -7.82 -9.59
CA GLY A 27 10.26 -6.98 -9.04
C GLY A 27 10.26 -5.54 -9.55
N THR A 28 9.39 -5.17 -10.48
CA THR A 28 9.26 -3.78 -10.95
C THR A 28 8.72 -2.88 -9.84
N VAL A 29 9.33 -1.69 -9.67
CA VAL A 29 8.77 -0.63 -8.82
C VAL A 29 7.54 -0.04 -9.52
N ILE A 30 6.37 -0.21 -8.90
CA ILE A 30 5.09 0.31 -9.43
C ILE A 30 4.79 1.70 -8.89
N LEU A 31 5.06 1.90 -7.60
CA LEU A 31 4.70 3.12 -6.88
C LEU A 31 5.79 3.47 -5.86
N ILE A 32 6.08 4.77 -5.74
CA ILE A 32 6.72 5.34 -4.56
C ILE A 32 5.73 6.33 -3.95
N ALA A 33 5.42 6.15 -2.66
CA ALA A 33 4.48 7.01 -1.94
C ALA A 33 4.92 8.47 -2.00
N ASN A 34 3.99 9.37 -2.32
CA ASN A 34 4.26 10.80 -2.27
C ASN A 34 4.38 11.24 -0.81
N SER A 35 5.35 12.10 -0.51
CA SER A 35 5.58 12.59 0.84
C SER A 35 5.74 14.09 0.85
N SER A 36 4.79 14.78 1.46
CA SER A 36 4.84 16.21 1.76
C SER A 36 5.18 16.48 3.23
N GLY A 37 5.00 15.46 4.08
CA GLY A 37 5.33 15.55 5.49
C GLY A 37 5.49 14.20 6.14
N ILE A 38 6.02 14.23 7.35
CA ILE A 38 6.19 13.07 8.23
C ILE A 38 5.47 13.36 9.54
N MET A 39 4.82 12.35 10.10
CA MET A 39 4.17 12.41 11.40
C MET A 39 4.48 11.15 12.21
N THR A 40 4.32 11.24 13.51
CA THR A 40 4.38 10.08 14.41
C THR A 40 3.08 9.29 14.35
N GLU A 41 3.10 8.03 14.79
CA GLU A 41 1.90 7.20 14.92
C GLU A 41 0.85 7.82 15.85
N ILE A 42 1.29 8.55 16.90
CA ILE A 42 0.39 9.25 17.83
C ILE A 42 -0.36 10.38 17.09
N GLU A 43 0.34 11.17 16.29
CA GLU A 43 -0.29 12.21 15.47
C GLU A 43 -1.22 11.62 14.42
N TYR A 44 -0.81 10.55 13.73
CA TYR A 44 -1.63 9.83 12.76
C TYR A 44 -2.93 9.31 13.38
N GLN A 45 -2.88 8.79 14.59
CA GLN A 45 -4.04 8.25 15.30
C GLN A 45 -4.85 9.32 16.06
N SER A 46 -4.51 10.60 15.92
CA SER A 46 -5.23 11.69 16.59
C SER A 46 -6.59 11.99 15.93
N GLU A 47 -7.52 12.59 16.69
CA GLU A 47 -8.81 13.05 16.15
C GLU A 47 -8.64 14.06 15.01
N GLN A 48 -7.63 14.94 15.09
CA GLN A 48 -7.32 15.90 14.03
C GLN A 48 -6.91 15.21 12.72
N ALA A 49 -6.13 14.14 12.79
CA ALA A 49 -5.76 13.35 11.62
C ALA A 49 -6.97 12.64 11.02
N LYS A 50 -7.85 12.07 11.85
CA LYS A 50 -9.08 11.42 11.39
C LYS A 50 -10.00 12.34 10.59
N GLU A 51 -10.14 13.60 11.05
CA GLU A 51 -10.96 14.62 10.38
C GLU A 51 -10.30 15.17 9.11
N ASN A 52 -8.99 15.00 8.97
CA ASN A 52 -8.25 15.45 7.80
C ASN A 52 -8.31 14.41 6.69
N LYS A 53 -9.15 14.66 5.67
CA LYS A 53 -9.34 13.77 4.53
C LYS A 53 -8.03 13.47 3.79
N LEU A 54 -7.11 14.40 3.70
CA LEU A 54 -5.83 14.19 3.03
C LEU A 54 -5.00 13.15 3.80
N ILE A 55 -4.88 13.32 5.12
CA ILE A 55 -4.14 12.37 5.97
C ILE A 55 -4.82 10.99 5.94
N SER A 56 -6.15 10.94 6.10
CA SER A 56 -6.88 9.67 6.13
C SER A 56 -6.78 8.86 4.84
N MET A 57 -6.55 9.51 3.70
CA MET A 57 -6.42 8.84 2.41
C MET A 57 -4.98 8.58 1.98
N THR A 58 -4.03 9.43 2.37
CA THR A 58 -2.67 9.36 1.83
C THR A 58 -1.60 8.90 2.82
N ALA A 59 -1.93 8.87 4.13
CA ALA A 59 -0.94 8.51 5.12
C ALA A 59 -0.65 7.01 5.13
N VAL A 60 0.64 6.69 5.06
CA VAL A 60 1.14 5.31 5.12
C VAL A 60 2.36 5.24 6.02
N ARG A 61 2.54 4.13 6.72
CA ARG A 61 3.72 3.89 7.55
C ARG A 61 4.99 3.90 6.69
N LEU A 62 5.96 4.70 7.07
CA LEU A 62 7.27 4.72 6.42
C LEU A 62 8.23 3.71 7.07
N LEU A 63 8.54 3.92 8.34
CA LEU A 63 9.47 3.09 9.12
C LEU A 63 9.16 3.22 10.60
N GLY A 64 9.16 2.11 11.32
CA GLY A 64 8.84 2.10 12.74
C GLY A 64 7.47 2.75 13.01
N ARG A 65 7.44 3.73 13.89
CA ARG A 65 6.23 4.50 14.26
C ARG A 65 6.12 5.83 13.53
N SER A 66 6.76 5.95 12.35
CA SER A 66 6.69 7.14 11.50
C SER A 66 5.80 6.89 10.29
N PHE A 67 4.93 7.85 10.00
CA PHE A 67 4.03 7.87 8.84
C PHE A 67 4.40 9.04 7.93
N ILE A 68 4.25 8.84 6.63
CA ILE A 68 4.33 9.90 5.63
C ILE A 68 2.94 10.13 5.06
N TYR A 69 2.68 11.35 4.61
CA TYR A 69 1.44 11.71 3.93
C TYR A 69 1.72 12.63 2.74
N GLY A 70 0.85 12.55 1.72
CA GLY A 70 0.94 13.36 0.50
C GLY A 70 0.33 14.75 0.66
N ASP A 71 0.47 15.60 -0.36
CA ASP A 71 -0.14 16.93 -0.49
C ASP A 71 -1.41 16.93 -1.35
N SER A 72 -1.69 15.82 -1.99
CA SER A 72 -2.82 15.65 -2.91
C SER A 72 -3.29 14.19 -2.91
N ILE A 73 -4.56 14.00 -3.24
CA ILE A 73 -5.15 12.67 -3.41
C ILE A 73 -4.97 12.28 -4.87
N GLY A 74 -4.18 11.25 -5.11
CA GLY A 74 -3.89 10.71 -6.44
C GLY A 74 -4.70 9.45 -6.79
N SER A 75 -4.43 8.88 -7.95
CA SER A 75 -5.05 7.62 -8.35
C SER A 75 -4.52 6.41 -7.56
N GLU A 76 -3.34 6.51 -6.98
CA GLU A 76 -2.74 5.52 -6.09
C GLU A 76 -3.58 5.22 -4.84
N GLU A 77 -4.43 6.14 -4.42
CA GLU A 77 -5.30 5.98 -3.25
C GLU A 77 -6.49 5.03 -3.51
N TYR A 78 -6.66 4.59 -4.75
CA TYR A 78 -7.63 3.56 -5.13
C TYR A 78 -7.04 2.15 -5.19
N ILE A 79 -5.83 1.93 -4.66
CA ILE A 79 -5.27 0.58 -4.51
C ILE A 79 -5.97 -0.12 -3.35
N ASN A 80 -6.70 -1.19 -3.64
CA ASN A 80 -7.49 -1.92 -2.66
C ASN A 80 -6.68 -2.94 -1.85
N HIS A 81 -7.24 -3.33 -0.70
CA HIS A 81 -6.71 -4.40 0.14
C HIS A 81 -6.92 -5.78 -0.49
N SER A 82 -5.95 -6.68 -0.29
CA SER A 82 -6.07 -8.11 -0.52
C SER A 82 -5.15 -8.89 0.41
N GLU A 83 -5.60 -10.03 0.90
CA GLU A 83 -4.74 -10.98 1.62
C GLU A 83 -3.77 -11.73 0.67
N THR A 84 -4.08 -11.75 -0.64
CA THR A 84 -3.21 -12.31 -1.70
C THR A 84 -2.86 -11.23 -2.72
N PRO A 85 -2.12 -10.18 -2.31
CA PRO A 85 -1.86 -9.02 -3.15
C PRO A 85 -0.88 -9.35 -4.29
N ASN A 86 -0.98 -8.58 -5.38
CA ASN A 86 0.00 -8.65 -6.46
C ASN A 86 1.14 -7.61 -6.32
N MET A 87 1.08 -6.78 -5.29
CA MET A 87 2.18 -5.88 -4.92
C MET A 87 2.61 -6.09 -3.47
N LEU A 88 3.87 -5.79 -3.20
CA LEU A 88 4.48 -5.73 -1.88
C LEU A 88 4.70 -4.28 -1.50
N TYR A 89 4.31 -3.89 -0.29
CA TYR A 89 4.66 -2.61 0.31
C TYR A 89 5.88 -2.74 1.21
N HIS A 90 6.89 -1.87 1.03
CA HIS A 90 8.04 -1.73 1.91
C HIS A 90 8.48 -0.26 2.02
N CYS A 91 8.32 0.34 3.19
CA CYS A 91 8.82 1.71 3.49
C CYS A 91 8.47 2.76 2.42
N GLY A 92 7.19 2.81 2.00
CA GLY A 92 6.73 3.77 0.99
C GLY A 92 6.96 3.34 -0.46
N ILE A 93 7.51 2.16 -0.71
CA ILE A 93 7.75 1.62 -2.05
C ILE A 93 6.86 0.41 -2.29
N CYS A 94 6.22 0.34 -3.45
CA CYS A 94 5.44 -0.82 -3.89
C CYS A 94 6.11 -1.50 -5.09
N LEU A 95 6.33 -2.82 -4.97
CA LEU A 95 6.94 -3.66 -5.99
C LEU A 95 5.97 -4.75 -6.44
N ALA A 96 5.99 -5.09 -7.73
CA ALA A 96 5.25 -6.23 -8.25
C ALA A 96 5.81 -7.55 -7.67
N THR A 97 4.94 -8.37 -7.05
CA THR A 97 5.34 -9.67 -6.46
C THR A 97 5.40 -10.80 -7.49
N ARG A 98 4.78 -10.59 -8.64
CA ARG A 98 4.75 -11.48 -9.81
C ARG A 98 4.63 -10.66 -11.08
N ASP A 99 4.66 -11.29 -12.22
CA ASP A 99 4.23 -10.66 -13.46
C ASP A 99 2.74 -10.29 -13.35
N ILE A 100 2.40 -9.07 -13.77
CA ILE A 100 1.02 -8.53 -13.73
C ILE A 100 0.62 -8.16 -15.16
N ALA A 101 -0.51 -8.69 -15.60
CA ALA A 101 -1.03 -8.43 -16.94
C ALA A 101 -1.82 -7.11 -17.00
N PRO A 102 -1.93 -6.47 -18.19
CA PRO A 102 -2.85 -5.36 -18.38
C PRO A 102 -4.29 -5.78 -18.02
N GLY A 103 -5.01 -4.89 -17.34
CA GLY A 103 -6.37 -5.12 -16.89
C GLY A 103 -6.50 -5.81 -15.53
N GLU A 104 -5.40 -6.22 -14.91
CA GLU A 104 -5.41 -6.67 -13.52
C GLU A 104 -5.52 -5.48 -12.55
N GLU A 105 -6.29 -5.65 -11.47
CA GLU A 105 -6.37 -4.70 -10.37
C GLU A 105 -5.10 -4.78 -9.52
N LEU A 106 -4.50 -3.63 -9.21
CA LEU A 106 -3.36 -3.53 -8.30
C LEU A 106 -3.85 -3.58 -6.85
N THR A 107 -3.26 -4.47 -6.05
CA THR A 107 -3.67 -4.70 -4.67
C THR A 107 -2.48 -4.76 -3.72
N LEU A 108 -2.71 -4.33 -2.47
CA LEU A 108 -1.75 -4.37 -1.37
C LEU A 108 -2.33 -5.06 -0.14
N ASN A 109 -1.49 -5.63 0.70
CA ASN A 109 -1.90 -5.99 2.04
C ASN A 109 -1.71 -4.79 2.98
N TYR A 110 -2.80 -4.20 3.43
CA TYR A 110 -2.81 -2.99 4.25
C TYR A 110 -2.15 -3.18 5.61
N LYS A 111 -2.02 -4.41 6.11
CA LYS A 111 -1.37 -4.75 7.38
C LYS A 111 0.08 -4.23 7.48
N TYR A 112 0.75 -4.01 6.34
CA TYR A 112 2.13 -3.54 6.32
C TYR A 112 2.30 -2.02 6.48
N PHE A 113 1.25 -1.23 6.24
CA PHE A 113 1.34 0.23 6.32
C PHE A 113 0.34 0.90 7.26
N LEU A 114 -0.66 0.19 7.76
CA LEU A 114 -1.56 0.68 8.80
C LEU A 114 -0.89 0.65 10.19
N ALA A 115 -1.42 1.43 11.13
CA ALA A 115 -1.06 1.32 12.53
C ALA A 115 -1.65 0.06 13.18
N GLU A 116 -1.04 -0.43 14.27
CA GLU A 116 -1.67 -1.41 15.13
C GLU A 116 -2.96 -0.81 15.72
N LYS A 117 -4.06 -1.56 15.65
CA LYS A 117 -5.39 -1.07 16.09
C LYS A 117 -5.72 0.27 15.44
N ASP A 118 -5.58 0.31 14.11
CA ASP A 118 -5.76 1.53 13.32
C ASP A 118 -7.10 2.21 13.64
N VAL A 119 -7.07 3.54 13.68
CA VAL A 119 -8.26 4.36 13.92
C VAL A 119 -9.20 4.38 12.72
N TYR A 120 -8.68 4.12 11.53
CA TYR A 120 -9.47 3.96 10.32
C TYR A 120 -9.96 2.51 10.24
N ALA A 121 -11.28 2.33 10.16
CA ALA A 121 -11.88 1.00 10.07
C ALA A 121 -11.83 0.48 8.63
N PHE A 122 -10.78 -0.27 8.31
CA PHE A 122 -10.73 -1.03 7.06
C PHE A 122 -11.27 -2.44 7.31
N GLU A 123 -12.09 -2.93 6.39
CA GLU A 123 -12.60 -4.30 6.39
C GLU A 123 -12.22 -4.98 5.08
N ASP A 124 -11.75 -6.21 5.18
CA ASP A 124 -11.57 -7.07 4.01
C ASP A 124 -12.95 -7.50 3.50
N ILE A 125 -13.29 -7.13 2.27
CA ILE A 125 -14.63 -7.35 1.72
C ILE A 125 -14.93 -8.84 1.47
N VAL A 126 -13.91 -9.67 1.37
CA VAL A 126 -14.06 -11.11 1.11
C VAL A 126 -14.33 -11.85 2.42
N THR A 127 -13.61 -11.50 3.48
CA THR A 127 -13.71 -12.17 4.78
C THR A 127 -14.62 -11.47 5.77
N GLY A 128 -14.87 -10.16 5.60
CA GLY A 128 -15.58 -9.31 6.56
C GLY A 128 -14.78 -9.03 7.83
N GLU A 129 -13.49 -9.38 7.86
CA GLU A 129 -12.63 -9.15 9.00
C GLU A 129 -12.03 -7.75 8.97
N LYS A 130 -11.87 -7.15 10.17
CA LYS A 130 -11.18 -5.88 10.29
C LYS A 130 -9.70 -6.04 9.91
N VAL A 131 -9.20 -5.12 9.09
CA VAL A 131 -7.80 -5.06 8.70
C VAL A 131 -7.08 -4.05 9.60
N ASP A 132 -6.27 -4.55 10.51
CA ASP A 132 -5.39 -3.74 11.36
C ASP A 132 -3.92 -3.92 10.91
N GLY A 133 -3.08 -2.92 11.17
CA GLY A 133 -1.64 -3.04 10.99
C GLY A 133 -1.02 -4.08 11.93
N ILE A 134 0.06 -4.69 11.49
CA ILE A 134 0.93 -5.49 12.35
C ILE A 134 1.95 -4.59 13.07
N SER A 135 2.70 -5.14 14.04
CA SER A 135 3.70 -4.36 14.75
C SER A 135 4.70 -3.69 13.79
N PRO A 136 5.22 -2.49 14.11
CA PRO A 136 6.19 -1.81 13.26
C PRO A 136 7.42 -2.66 12.93
N GLU A 137 7.89 -3.43 13.90
CA GLU A 137 9.04 -4.33 13.79
C GLU A 137 8.73 -5.48 12.82
N ASP A 138 7.57 -6.12 12.99
CA ASP A 138 7.12 -7.20 12.11
C ASP A 138 6.86 -6.71 10.68
N ALA A 139 6.24 -5.54 10.53
CA ALA A 139 5.99 -4.95 9.22
C ALA A 139 7.29 -4.73 8.45
N PHE A 140 8.31 -4.18 9.13
CA PHE A 140 9.61 -3.95 8.52
C PHE A 140 10.35 -5.25 8.20
N ILE A 141 10.49 -6.16 9.18
CA ILE A 141 11.24 -7.41 9.00
C ILE A 141 10.62 -8.27 7.88
N LYS A 142 9.32 -8.54 7.97
CA LYS A 142 8.63 -9.39 6.99
C LYS A 142 8.67 -8.79 5.59
N SER A 143 8.43 -7.48 5.44
CA SER A 143 8.48 -6.85 4.12
C SER A 143 9.90 -6.80 3.56
N ALA A 144 10.94 -6.58 4.40
CA ALA A 144 12.34 -6.62 3.97
C ALA A 144 12.74 -8.04 3.48
N GLU A 145 12.34 -9.10 4.18
CA GLU A 145 12.56 -10.48 3.76
C GLU A 145 11.90 -10.77 2.41
N MET A 146 10.67 -10.29 2.20
CA MET A 146 9.96 -10.41 0.93
C MET A 146 10.68 -9.66 -0.20
N VAL A 147 11.16 -8.43 0.04
CA VAL A 147 11.97 -7.66 -0.93
C VAL A 147 13.25 -8.41 -1.29
N LEU A 148 13.97 -8.92 -0.30
CA LEU A 148 15.20 -9.68 -0.52
C LEU A 148 14.95 -10.94 -1.36
N SER A 149 13.87 -11.68 -1.09
CA SER A 149 13.48 -12.86 -1.88
C SER A 149 13.17 -12.45 -3.32
N LEU A 150 12.35 -11.43 -3.48
CA LEU A 150 11.92 -10.92 -4.78
C LEU A 150 13.12 -10.52 -5.66
N LEU A 151 14.07 -9.78 -5.11
CA LEU A 151 15.25 -9.30 -5.83
C LEU A 151 16.24 -10.41 -6.17
N LYS A 152 16.39 -11.43 -5.30
CA LYS A 152 17.23 -12.60 -5.59
C LYS A 152 16.68 -13.43 -6.75
N GLU A 153 15.35 -13.58 -6.82
CA GLU A 153 14.69 -14.32 -7.89
C GLU A 153 14.67 -13.57 -9.24
N ALA A 154 14.73 -12.23 -9.19
CA ALA A 154 14.76 -11.37 -10.38
C ALA A 154 16.15 -11.22 -11.01
N GLN A 155 17.23 -11.71 -10.36
CA GLN A 155 18.57 -11.68 -10.96
C GLN A 155 18.69 -12.80 -12.02
N PRO A 156 19.10 -12.46 -13.25
CA PRO A 156 19.40 -13.49 -14.25
C PRO A 156 20.55 -14.38 -13.73
N GLN A 157 20.34 -15.70 -13.77
CA GLN A 157 21.39 -16.70 -13.49
C GLN A 157 22.47 -16.64 -14.57
#